data_965d85fc730dcb9da81d1a5ffa38c2d5
#
_entry.id   965d85fc730dcb9da81d1a5ffa38c2d5
#
_cell.length_a   1.000
_cell.length_b   1.000
_cell.length_c   1.000
_cell.angle_alpha   90.00
_cell.angle_beta   90.00
_cell.angle_gamma   90.00
#
_symmetry.space_group_name_H-M   'P 1'
#
loop_
_entity.id
_entity.type
_entity.pdbx_description
1 polymer ?
#
loop_
_entity_poly.entity_id
_entity_poly.type
_entity_poly.pdbx_seq_one_letter_code
_entity_poly.pdbx_strand_id
1 'polypeptide(L)' 'KAKETALSMAEEGMDVKKIARLVKVSEDDIQKWIDENMCVAK' A
#
# COMPACT_ATOMS: atom_id res chain seq x y z
N LYS A 1 4.87 -1.16 -11.66
CA LYS A 1 4.25 -0.02 -11.12
C LYS A 1 4.18 -0.06 -9.63
N ALA A 2 4.43 1.07 -9.02
CA ALA A 2 4.56 1.11 -7.57
C ALA A 2 3.28 0.72 -6.85
N LYS A 3 2.16 1.12 -7.38
CA LYS A 3 0.90 0.83 -6.71
C LYS A 3 0.64 -0.66 -6.62
N GLU A 4 0.82 -1.36 -7.69
CA GLU A 4 0.58 -2.80 -7.69
C GLU A 4 1.57 -3.51 -6.77
N THR A 5 2.81 -3.10 -6.82
CA THR A 5 3.81 -3.70 -5.97
C THR A 5 3.50 -3.45 -4.51
N ALA A 6 3.11 -2.22 -4.19
CA ALA A 6 2.79 -1.87 -2.81
C ALA A 6 1.61 -2.68 -2.30
N LEU A 7 0.59 -2.84 -3.12
CA LEU A 7 -0.57 -3.60 -2.71
C LEU A 7 -0.25 -5.07 -2.52
N SER A 8 0.59 -5.59 -3.37
CA SER A 8 1.03 -6.97 -3.24
C SER A 8 1.75 -7.17 -1.93
N MET A 9 2.63 -6.26 -1.58
CA MET A 9 3.35 -6.35 -0.33
C MET A 9 2.42 -6.25 0.86
N ALA A 10 1.42 -5.38 0.76
CA ALA A 10 0.46 -5.24 1.84
C ALA A 10 -0.33 -6.52 2.04
N GLU A 11 -0.65 -7.19 0.97
CA GLU A 11 -1.38 -8.46 1.07
C GLU A 11 -0.55 -9.52 1.76
N GLU A 12 0.76 -9.39 1.69
CA GLU A 12 1.61 -10.34 2.35
C GLU A 12 1.85 -10.00 3.80
N GLY A 13 1.24 -8.96 4.26
CA GLY A 13 1.35 -8.61 5.67
C GLY A 13 2.45 -7.62 6.00
N MET A 14 2.98 -6.92 5.01
CA MET A 14 4.04 -5.96 5.29
C MET A 14 3.49 -4.66 5.81
N ASP A 15 4.29 -3.99 6.62
CA ASP A 15 3.92 -2.71 7.17
C ASP A 15 3.90 -1.62 6.13
N VAL A 16 3.00 -0.69 6.27
CA VAL A 16 2.93 0.45 5.37
C VAL A 16 4.24 1.20 5.35
N LYS A 17 4.85 1.36 6.51
CA LYS A 17 6.12 2.06 6.60
C LYS A 17 7.19 1.37 5.76
N LYS A 18 7.24 0.07 5.85
CA LYS A 18 8.22 -0.69 5.13
C LYS A 18 7.94 -0.64 3.63
N ILE A 19 6.69 -0.77 3.25
CA ILE A 19 6.30 -0.71 1.86
C ILE A 19 6.69 0.65 1.28
N ALA A 20 6.40 1.71 2.00
CA ALA A 20 6.70 3.05 1.53
C ALA A 20 8.19 3.21 1.26
N ARG A 21 9.00 2.63 2.11
CA ARG A 21 10.42 2.71 1.93
C ARG A 21 10.88 1.95 0.70
N LEU A 22 10.33 0.78 0.52
CA LEU A 22 10.75 -0.08 -0.58
C LEU A 22 10.32 0.45 -1.93
N VAL A 23 9.12 0.99 -2.00
CA VAL A 23 8.65 1.54 -3.26
C VAL A 23 8.94 3.01 -3.40
N LYS A 24 9.51 3.62 -2.37
CA LYS A 24 9.88 5.03 -2.37
C LYS A 24 8.69 5.94 -2.62
N VAL A 25 7.62 5.67 -1.90
CA VAL A 25 6.42 6.46 -1.99
C VAL A 25 6.01 6.86 -0.58
N SER A 26 5.26 7.91 -0.41
CA SER A 26 4.84 8.37 0.90
C SER A 26 3.94 7.37 1.57
N GLU A 27 4.04 7.29 2.89
CA GLU A 27 3.17 6.41 3.65
C GLU A 27 1.72 6.78 3.43
N ASP A 28 1.45 8.06 3.31
CA ASP A 28 0.08 8.52 3.08
C ASP A 28 -0.46 7.96 1.78
N ASP A 29 0.34 7.95 0.76
CA ASP A 29 -0.07 7.41 -0.52
C ASP A 29 -0.32 5.91 -0.44
N ILE A 30 0.54 5.20 0.25
CA ILE A 30 0.38 3.77 0.43
C ILE A 30 -0.90 3.49 1.18
N GLN A 31 -1.14 4.20 2.25
CA GLN A 31 -2.33 4.01 3.04
C GLN A 31 -3.58 4.27 2.20
N LYS A 32 -3.52 5.27 1.37
CA LYS A 32 -4.63 5.59 0.51
C LYS A 32 -4.91 4.45 -0.47
N TRP A 33 -3.89 3.90 -1.04
CA TRP A 33 -4.04 2.79 -1.97
C TRP A 33 -4.65 1.57 -1.29
N ILE A 34 -4.22 1.28 -0.09
CA ILE A 34 -4.74 0.16 0.66
C ILE A 34 -6.20 0.41 0.98
N ASP A 35 -6.51 1.61 1.41
CA ASP A 35 -7.88 1.97 1.73
C ASP A 35 -8.79 1.80 0.52
N GLU A 36 -8.36 2.25 -0.61
CA GLU A 36 -9.16 2.16 -1.81
C GLU A 36 -9.39 0.73 -2.23
N ASN A 37 -8.41 -0.10 -2.02
CA ASN A 37 -8.53 -1.48 -2.40
C ASN A 37 -9.28 -2.30 -1.42
N MET A 38 -9.06 -2.09 -0.14
CA MET A 38 -9.68 -2.92 0.85
C MET A 38 -10.97 -2.39 1.32
N CYS A 39 -11.16 -1.11 1.23
CA CYS A 39 -12.36 -0.55 1.72
C CYS A 39 -13.36 -0.57 0.66
N VAL A 40 -13.90 -1.59 0.47
CA VAL A 40 -14.83 -1.72 -0.53
C VAL A 40 -16.09 -1.22 -0.15
N ALA A 41 -16.30 -0.74 0.61
CA ALA A 41 -17.46 -0.22 1.06
C ALA A 41 -18.56 0.06 0.44
N LYS A 42 -18.96 0.19 0.46
CA LYS A 42 -19.85 0.60 0.17
C LYS A 42 -20.30 0.62 -0.23
#